data_a0f68f6250cb8e82eae12f31a70236f7
#
_entry.id   a0f68f6250cb8e82eae12f31a70236f7
#
_cell.length_a   1.000
_cell.length_b   1.000
_cell.length_c   1.000
_cell.angle_alpha   90.00
_cell.angle_beta   90.00
_cell.angle_gamma   90.00
#
_symmetry.space_group_name_H-M   'P 1'
#
loop_
_entity.id
_entity.type
_entity.pdbx_description
1 polymer ?
#
loop_
_entity_poly.entity_id
_entity_poly.type
_entity_poly.pdbx_seq_one_letter_code
_entity_poly.pdbx_strand_id
1 'polypeptide(L)'
;MSENSTTQCLLFPKIFHKPTVMQFDQRQGSSDGGALLLKAADRRYGLISCLAGCLRDGRQAGKVDHSLEELVGQRVFSIACGYADANDAARLAADPIHKMLLGRDPVAGRDLASQPTMSRFENAIGAKQLYRLGEELAGGVIHRHAERLRHRARRVTIDLDPSDDPTHGAQQLSFFNSHYDTWCYLPVMGFVSFNDEAEQYLCAAVLRPGNVTAAVGAVGILRRLMQLIRYFLPRASIRVRLDGGFAHPQLLAFLDTEPGVEYVVAMAKNAVLKRKAKPAMRQARKLSRHSGETEHVYSEANYAAGSWPHQRRMIIKAEVVRAEGKEPKDNPRFVITNMKQSPQWLYEKIYCRRGEIENRIKELHELQIDRTSCSKFWANQFRVLLTAAAYVLMQELSLRAAGTNCARAQIWTLRERLLKLGARVLVSLRRVVVHLPASFPFLPAFRRVALALGASPG
;
A
#
# COMPACT_ATOMS: atom_id res chain seq x y z
N MET A 1 35.94 19.12 5.48
CA MET A 1 35.46 20.49 5.66
C MET A 1 33.93 20.42 5.77
N SER A 2 33.39 20.66 6.95
CA SER A 2 31.96 20.55 7.24
C SER A 2 31.28 21.85 6.85
N GLU A 3 30.63 21.87 5.71
CA GLU A 3 29.68 22.93 5.31
C GLU A 3 28.37 22.81 6.10
N ASN A 4 28.41 22.98 7.39
CA ASN A 4 27.25 23.26 8.21
C ASN A 4 27.15 24.75 8.50
N SER A 5 27.05 25.56 7.44
CA SER A 5 26.69 26.95 7.59
C SER A 5 25.14 27.03 7.70
N THR A 6 24.67 27.07 8.96
CA THR A 6 23.28 27.33 9.35
C THR A 6 22.78 28.74 9.02
N THR A 7 23.52 29.51 8.25
CA THR A 7 23.27 30.91 7.89
C THR A 7 23.28 31.16 6.40
N GLN A 8 22.66 30.30 5.61
CA GLN A 8 22.37 30.63 4.22
C GLN A 8 21.19 31.61 4.17
N CYS A 9 21.52 32.89 4.04
CA CYS A 9 20.56 33.94 3.73
C CYS A 9 20.37 34.03 2.24
N LEU A 10 19.11 34.03 1.79
CA LEU A 10 18.72 34.33 0.42
C LEU A 10 18.10 35.73 0.36
N LEU A 11 18.70 36.63 -0.43
CA LEU A 11 18.23 38.00 -0.58
C LEU A 11 17.45 38.15 -1.87
N PHE A 12 16.21 38.62 -1.77
CA PHE A 12 15.36 39.02 -2.88
C PHE A 12 15.17 40.53 -2.86
N PRO A 13 16.00 41.30 -3.59
CA PRO A 13 16.01 42.76 -3.48
C PRO A 13 14.77 43.43 -4.04
N LYS A 14 14.04 42.79 -4.98
CA LYS A 14 12.94 43.37 -5.74
C LYS A 14 11.63 42.60 -5.71
N ILE A 15 11.48 41.58 -4.82
CA ILE A 15 10.25 40.78 -4.77
C ILE A 15 9.11 41.50 -4.02
N PHE A 16 9.45 42.46 -3.21
CA PHE A 16 8.54 43.28 -2.40
C PHE A 16 9.05 44.70 -2.34
N HIS A 17 8.30 45.66 -1.79
CA HIS A 17 8.72 47.07 -1.67
C HIS A 17 9.95 47.29 -0.75
N LYS A 18 10.31 46.26 0.04
CA LYS A 18 11.55 46.21 0.82
C LYS A 18 12.36 44.96 0.43
N PRO A 19 13.70 44.99 0.51
CA PRO A 19 14.51 43.78 0.36
C PRO A 19 14.03 42.69 1.29
N THR A 20 13.79 41.48 0.74
CA THR A 20 13.27 40.33 1.53
C THR A 20 14.39 39.31 1.73
N VAL A 21 14.65 38.97 2.97
CA VAL A 21 15.67 37.99 3.36
C VAL A 21 14.97 36.71 3.87
N MET A 22 15.38 35.57 3.35
CA MET A 22 14.95 34.25 3.85
C MET A 22 16.13 33.57 4.57
N GLN A 23 15.89 33.09 5.78
CA GLN A 23 16.91 32.45 6.63
C GLN A 23 16.40 31.11 7.14
N PHE A 24 17.28 30.09 7.17
CA PHE A 24 16.99 28.76 7.72
C PHE A 24 17.59 28.65 9.15
N ASP A 25 17.11 29.49 10.06
CA ASP A 25 17.61 29.64 11.45
C ASP A 25 16.64 29.17 12.53
N GLN A 26 15.44 28.71 12.15
CA GLN A 26 14.38 28.30 13.08
C GLN A 26 14.59 26.88 13.61
N ARG A 27 15.41 26.73 14.65
CA ARG A 27 15.68 25.43 15.30
C ARG A 27 14.45 24.76 15.91
N GLN A 28 13.41 25.53 16.23
CA GLN A 28 12.13 25.03 16.74
C GLN A 28 11.08 24.90 15.64
N GLY A 29 11.47 25.09 14.39
CA GLY A 29 10.61 24.95 13.21
C GLY A 29 10.63 23.54 12.66
N SER A 30 9.51 23.13 12.05
CA SER A 30 9.38 21.90 11.28
C SER A 30 8.43 22.15 10.10
N SER A 31 8.65 21.44 9.00
CA SER A 31 7.69 21.41 7.88
C SER A 31 6.60 20.36 8.04
N ASP A 32 6.66 19.53 9.08
CA ASP A 32 5.83 18.33 9.26
C ASP A 32 4.89 18.44 10.48
N GLY A 33 4.41 19.64 10.80
CA GLY A 33 3.59 19.89 11.99
C GLY A 33 2.34 18.99 12.09
N GLY A 34 1.79 18.57 10.98
CA GLY A 34 0.64 17.67 10.94
C GLY A 34 0.98 16.20 11.17
N ALA A 35 2.27 15.82 11.15
CA ALA A 35 2.68 14.43 11.36
C ALA A 35 2.27 13.86 12.73
N LEU A 36 1.96 14.72 13.71
CA LEU A 36 1.39 14.30 15.01
C LEU A 36 0.10 13.50 14.86
N LEU A 37 -0.64 13.67 13.76
CA LEU A 37 -1.81 12.82 13.45
C LEU A 37 -1.40 11.36 13.21
N LEU A 38 -0.22 11.12 12.61
CA LEU A 38 0.32 9.76 12.44
C LEU A 38 0.65 9.13 13.80
N LYS A 39 1.26 9.89 14.71
CA LYS A 39 1.52 9.42 16.08
C LYS A 39 0.23 9.12 16.84
N ALA A 40 -0.80 9.95 16.68
CA ALA A 40 -2.11 9.72 17.29
C ALA A 40 -2.77 8.45 16.72
N ALA A 41 -2.65 8.20 15.40
CA ALA A 41 -3.10 6.96 14.78
C ALA A 41 -2.33 5.76 15.32
N ASP A 42 -1.00 5.82 15.34
CA ASP A 42 -0.16 4.74 15.87
C ASP A 42 -0.45 4.42 17.34
N ARG A 43 -0.59 5.43 18.19
CA ARG A 43 -0.96 5.22 19.61
C ARG A 43 -2.27 4.45 19.79
N ARG A 44 -3.19 4.59 18.85
CA ARG A 44 -4.47 3.88 18.88
C ARG A 44 -4.36 2.43 18.42
N TYR A 45 -3.42 2.12 17.54
CA TYR A 45 -3.29 0.78 16.93
C TYR A 45 -2.09 0.01 17.41
N GLY A 46 -1.08 0.68 17.97
CA GLY A 46 0.14 0.05 18.43
C GLY A 46 0.97 -0.55 17.29
N LEU A 47 0.79 -0.08 16.04
CA LEU A 47 1.40 -0.68 14.86
C LEU A 47 2.93 -0.73 14.97
N ILE A 48 3.56 0.39 15.33
CA ILE A 48 5.02 0.48 15.44
C ILE A 48 5.55 -0.45 16.54
N SER A 49 4.90 -0.48 17.69
CA SER A 49 5.28 -1.35 18.81
C SER A 49 5.15 -2.84 18.45
N CYS A 50 4.04 -3.24 17.82
CA CYS A 50 3.83 -4.61 17.33
C CYS A 50 4.89 -5.03 16.31
N LEU A 51 5.19 -4.18 15.33
CA LEU A 51 6.23 -4.46 14.34
C LEU A 51 7.63 -4.55 14.97
N ALA A 52 7.95 -3.66 15.91
CA ALA A 52 9.21 -3.70 16.64
C ALA A 52 9.35 -4.99 17.48
N GLY A 53 8.25 -5.46 18.07
CA GLY A 53 8.18 -6.73 18.82
C GLY A 53 8.49 -7.97 17.98
N CYS A 54 8.32 -7.90 16.64
CA CYS A 54 8.73 -8.97 15.73
C CYS A 54 10.24 -9.07 15.53
N LEU A 55 10.97 -8.02 15.86
CA LEU A 55 12.41 -7.91 15.66
C LEU A 55 13.17 -8.40 16.89
N ARG A 56 14.36 -8.94 16.65
CA ARG A 56 15.28 -9.33 17.71
C ARG A 56 16.45 -8.35 17.74
N ASP A 57 16.65 -7.70 18.88
CA ASP A 57 17.82 -6.85 19.08
C ASP A 57 19.04 -7.71 19.43
N GLY A 58 20.00 -7.78 18.53
CA GLY A 58 21.27 -8.46 18.75
C GLY A 58 22.38 -7.53 19.23
N ARG A 59 22.08 -6.25 19.48
CA ARG A 59 23.06 -5.25 19.92
C ARG A 59 23.36 -5.40 21.41
N GLN A 60 24.56 -5.01 21.83
CA GLN A 60 24.94 -4.97 23.24
C GLN A 60 24.12 -3.89 23.97
N ALA A 61 23.36 -4.27 25.00
CA ALA A 61 22.38 -3.41 25.67
C ALA A 61 22.97 -2.05 26.12
N GLY A 62 24.18 -2.03 26.69
CA GLY A 62 24.84 -0.80 27.15
C GLY A 62 25.31 0.14 26.02
N LYS A 63 25.16 -0.26 24.73
CA LYS A 63 25.55 0.54 23.56
C LYS A 63 24.36 0.88 22.68
N VAL A 64 23.14 0.68 23.18
CA VAL A 64 21.89 0.96 22.45
C VAL A 64 21.43 2.37 22.77
N ASP A 65 21.63 3.31 21.85
CA ASP A 65 21.14 4.70 21.94
C ASP A 65 19.70 4.85 21.45
N HIS A 66 19.27 3.99 20.53
CA HIS A 66 17.95 4.00 19.90
C HIS A 66 17.35 2.60 19.98
N SER A 67 16.18 2.46 20.58
CA SER A 67 15.44 1.20 20.64
C SER A 67 14.98 0.75 19.25
N LEU A 68 14.62 -0.54 19.10
CA LEU A 68 14.03 -1.03 17.83
C LEU A 68 12.74 -0.32 17.52
N GLU A 69 11.92 0.01 18.52
CA GLU A 69 10.67 0.74 18.34
C GLU A 69 10.93 2.17 17.82
N GLU A 70 11.92 2.86 18.35
CA GLU A 70 12.34 4.17 17.84
C GLU A 70 12.82 4.08 16.39
N LEU A 71 13.63 3.06 16.04
CA LEU A 71 14.15 2.90 14.68
C LEU A 71 13.03 2.59 13.66
N VAL A 72 12.11 1.67 14.00
CA VAL A 72 10.92 1.37 13.18
C VAL A 72 10.06 2.62 13.05
N GLY A 73 9.76 3.30 14.17
CA GLY A 73 8.94 4.51 14.18
C GLY A 73 9.53 5.63 13.35
N GLN A 74 10.84 5.90 13.50
CA GLN A 74 11.53 6.91 12.71
C GLN A 74 11.38 6.65 11.21
N ARG A 75 11.58 5.40 10.77
CA ARG A 75 11.44 5.06 9.35
C ARG A 75 9.99 5.18 8.86
N VAL A 76 9.04 4.61 9.58
CA VAL A 76 7.62 4.61 9.20
C VAL A 76 7.08 6.04 9.10
N PHE A 77 7.34 6.89 10.10
CA PHE A 77 6.89 8.28 10.10
C PHE A 77 7.59 9.11 9.02
N SER A 78 8.90 8.92 8.82
CA SER A 78 9.63 9.62 7.77
C SER A 78 9.09 9.27 6.38
N ILE A 79 8.85 8.00 6.07
CA ILE A 79 8.26 7.55 4.81
C ILE A 79 6.87 8.15 4.60
N ALA A 80 6.02 8.13 5.61
CA ALA A 80 4.69 8.73 5.56
C ALA A 80 4.74 10.25 5.28
N CYS A 81 5.74 10.94 5.83
CA CYS A 81 6.00 12.36 5.58
C CYS A 81 6.71 12.64 4.24
N GLY A 82 7.04 11.61 3.44
CA GLY A 82 7.66 11.76 2.12
C GLY A 82 9.19 11.66 2.11
N TYR A 83 9.81 11.25 3.21
CA TYR A 83 11.24 11.03 3.33
C TYR A 83 11.55 9.53 3.26
N ALA A 84 11.47 8.98 2.06
CA ALA A 84 11.63 7.55 1.85
C ALA A 84 13.08 7.08 1.90
N ASP A 85 14.07 7.97 1.74
CA ASP A 85 15.48 7.61 1.78
C ASP A 85 16.03 7.59 3.22
N ALA A 86 16.87 6.60 3.53
CA ALA A 86 17.58 6.57 4.83
C ALA A 86 18.55 7.75 5.00
N ASN A 87 19.00 8.38 3.90
CA ASN A 87 19.85 9.57 3.94
C ASN A 87 19.13 10.77 4.58
N ASP A 88 17.80 10.84 4.50
CA ASP A 88 17.03 11.91 5.13
C ASP A 88 17.07 11.86 6.66
N ALA A 89 17.40 10.70 7.23
CA ALA A 89 17.50 10.53 8.69
C ALA A 89 18.46 11.53 9.35
N ALA A 90 19.57 11.86 8.68
CA ALA A 90 20.53 12.83 9.20
C ALA A 90 19.95 14.25 9.25
N ARG A 91 19.11 14.61 8.25
CA ARG A 91 18.49 15.94 8.17
C ARG A 91 17.35 16.10 9.17
N LEU A 92 16.61 15.01 9.45
CA LEU A 92 15.49 14.98 10.37
C LEU A 92 15.90 14.74 11.84
N ALA A 93 17.17 14.44 12.10
CA ALA A 93 17.63 14.04 13.42
C ALA A 93 17.31 15.07 14.53
N ALA A 94 17.42 16.35 14.21
CA ALA A 94 17.15 17.44 15.14
C ALA A 94 15.73 18.03 15.02
N ASP A 95 14.91 17.57 14.07
CA ASP A 95 13.57 18.12 13.84
C ASP A 95 12.67 17.92 15.08
N PRO A 96 12.06 19.00 15.61
CA PRO A 96 11.28 18.93 16.85
C PRO A 96 10.01 18.08 16.72
N ILE A 97 9.33 18.08 15.58
CA ILE A 97 8.13 17.25 15.35
C ILE A 97 8.54 15.78 15.26
N HIS A 98 9.58 15.44 14.50
CA HIS A 98 10.07 14.07 14.40
C HIS A 98 10.55 13.52 15.75
N LYS A 99 11.18 14.34 16.61
CA LYS A 99 11.49 13.97 18.00
C LYS A 99 10.22 13.64 18.79
N MET A 100 9.17 14.47 18.69
CA MET A 100 7.89 14.24 19.36
C MET A 100 7.19 12.95 18.86
N LEU A 101 7.29 12.61 17.57
CA LEU A 101 6.75 11.36 17.03
C LEU A 101 7.31 10.14 17.75
N LEU A 102 8.56 10.21 18.21
CA LEU A 102 9.24 9.14 18.95
C LEU A 102 9.20 9.32 20.47
N GLY A 103 8.41 10.29 20.97
CA GLY A 103 8.24 10.54 22.40
C GLY A 103 9.44 11.23 23.06
N ARG A 104 10.33 11.87 22.27
CA ARG A 104 11.44 12.65 22.77
C ARG A 104 11.06 14.12 22.98
N ASP A 105 11.73 14.77 23.93
CA ASP A 105 11.58 16.22 24.07
C ASP A 105 12.00 16.92 22.78
N PRO A 106 11.18 17.80 22.21
CA PRO A 106 11.45 18.41 20.90
C PRO A 106 12.65 19.36 20.90
N VAL A 107 13.01 19.95 22.04
CA VAL A 107 14.10 20.95 22.16
C VAL A 107 15.33 20.34 22.85
N ALA A 108 15.16 19.82 24.06
CA ALA A 108 16.26 19.28 24.88
C ALA A 108 16.57 17.80 24.62
N GLY A 109 15.65 17.07 23.95
CA GLY A 109 15.82 15.64 23.67
C GLY A 109 16.99 15.37 22.72
N ARG A 110 17.65 14.22 22.92
CA ARG A 110 18.73 13.75 22.03
C ARG A 110 18.22 13.66 20.59
N ASP A 111 19.15 13.84 19.66
CA ASP A 111 18.86 13.68 18.23
C ASP A 111 18.42 12.24 17.88
N LEU A 112 17.65 12.10 16.83
CA LEU A 112 17.20 10.82 16.31
C LEU A 112 18.36 10.05 15.67
N ALA A 113 18.11 8.80 15.30
CA ALA A 113 19.12 7.95 14.70
C ALA A 113 19.64 8.53 13.38
N SER A 114 20.96 8.52 13.23
CA SER A 114 21.65 8.96 12.02
C SER A 114 21.51 7.97 10.86
N GLN A 115 21.82 8.41 9.65
CA GLN A 115 21.82 7.58 8.44
C GLN A 115 22.66 6.29 8.59
N PRO A 116 23.90 6.30 9.12
CA PRO A 116 24.65 5.05 9.32
C PRO A 116 23.98 4.08 10.28
N THR A 117 23.26 4.58 11.29
CA THR A 117 22.49 3.75 12.22
C THR A 117 21.29 3.13 11.52
N MET A 118 20.56 3.90 10.70
CA MET A 118 19.45 3.40 9.89
C MET A 118 19.92 2.35 8.88
N SER A 119 21.02 2.59 8.20
CA SER A 119 21.58 1.63 7.23
C SER A 119 21.95 0.31 7.91
N ARG A 120 22.62 0.34 9.07
CA ARG A 120 22.92 -0.86 9.84
C ARG A 120 21.65 -1.59 10.28
N PHE A 121 20.65 -0.87 10.75
CA PHE A 121 19.36 -1.41 11.15
C PHE A 121 18.66 -2.13 9.99
N GLU A 122 18.50 -1.48 8.83
CA GLU A 122 17.85 -2.07 7.66
C GLU A 122 18.59 -3.32 7.16
N ASN A 123 19.91 -3.36 7.25
CA ASN A 123 20.74 -4.48 6.80
C ASN A 123 20.89 -5.64 7.81
N ALA A 124 20.39 -5.49 9.04
CA ALA A 124 20.52 -6.49 10.10
C ALA A 124 19.34 -7.50 10.15
N ILE A 125 18.25 -7.21 9.43
CA ILE A 125 17.00 -7.98 9.56
C ILE A 125 17.02 -9.21 8.66
N GLY A 126 16.73 -10.38 9.26
CA GLY A 126 16.73 -11.66 8.55
C GLY A 126 15.34 -12.16 8.17
N ALA A 127 15.29 -13.17 7.30
CA ALA A 127 14.07 -13.69 6.69
C ALA A 127 12.96 -14.08 7.69
N LYS A 128 13.32 -14.72 8.83
CA LYS A 128 12.34 -15.13 9.85
C LYS A 128 11.64 -13.92 10.51
N GLN A 129 12.38 -12.84 10.74
CA GLN A 129 11.83 -11.61 11.31
C GLN A 129 10.93 -10.91 10.29
N LEU A 130 11.33 -10.85 9.02
CA LEU A 130 10.54 -10.29 7.93
C LEU A 130 9.22 -11.05 7.73
N TYR A 131 9.25 -12.37 7.85
CA TYR A 131 8.04 -13.18 7.81
C TYR A 131 7.06 -12.80 8.93
N ARG A 132 7.55 -12.68 10.18
CA ARG A 132 6.75 -12.25 11.33
C ARG A 132 6.20 -10.83 11.17
N LEU A 133 7.02 -9.91 10.68
CA LEU A 133 6.60 -8.54 10.38
C LEU A 133 5.44 -8.51 9.38
N GLY A 134 5.53 -9.27 8.29
CA GLY A 134 4.46 -9.36 7.29
C GLY A 134 3.17 -9.99 7.84
N GLU A 135 3.30 -10.96 8.75
CA GLU A 135 2.17 -11.59 9.43
C GLU A 135 1.50 -10.64 10.43
N GLU A 136 2.29 -9.94 11.22
CA GLU A 136 1.83 -8.95 12.18
C GLU A 136 1.12 -7.76 11.50
N LEU A 137 1.70 -7.25 10.41
CA LEU A 137 1.07 -6.20 9.62
C LEU A 137 -0.31 -6.63 9.11
N ALA A 138 -0.39 -7.83 8.52
CA ALA A 138 -1.66 -8.37 8.02
C ALA A 138 -2.68 -8.59 9.14
N GLY A 139 -2.24 -9.21 10.25
CA GLY A 139 -3.06 -9.47 11.43
C GLY A 139 -3.60 -8.19 12.06
N GLY A 140 -2.74 -7.18 12.22
CA GLY A 140 -3.11 -5.88 12.77
C GLY A 140 -4.16 -5.17 11.91
N VAL A 141 -4.01 -5.17 10.57
CA VAL A 141 -4.99 -4.58 9.65
C VAL A 141 -6.33 -5.32 9.72
N ILE A 142 -6.32 -6.66 9.63
CA ILE A 142 -7.56 -7.46 9.66
C ILE A 142 -8.26 -7.32 11.01
N HIS A 143 -7.53 -7.42 12.12
CA HIS A 143 -8.06 -7.23 13.48
C HIS A 143 -8.68 -5.85 13.64
N ARG A 144 -7.98 -4.80 13.23
CA ARG A 144 -8.45 -3.43 13.28
C ARG A 144 -9.78 -3.22 12.56
N HIS A 145 -9.94 -3.82 11.38
CA HIS A 145 -11.19 -3.72 10.64
C HIS A 145 -12.28 -4.66 11.17
N ALA A 146 -11.92 -5.79 11.77
CA ALA A 146 -12.86 -6.62 12.51
C ALA A 146 -13.50 -5.84 13.66
N GLU A 147 -12.70 -5.13 14.47
CA GLU A 147 -13.21 -4.26 15.54
C GLU A 147 -14.07 -3.11 14.98
N ARG A 148 -13.60 -2.42 13.94
CA ARG A 148 -14.36 -1.34 13.27
C ARG A 148 -15.74 -1.82 12.83
N LEU A 149 -15.84 -3.01 12.31
CA LEU A 149 -17.08 -3.65 11.88
C LEU A 149 -17.79 -4.44 13.00
N ARG A 150 -17.31 -4.35 14.24
CA ARG A 150 -17.85 -5.08 15.39
C ARG A 150 -17.98 -6.57 15.13
N HIS A 151 -16.98 -7.15 14.48
CA HIS A 151 -16.93 -8.58 14.04
C HIS A 151 -18.11 -9.02 13.16
N ARG A 152 -18.81 -8.08 12.51
CA ARG A 152 -20.01 -8.34 11.69
C ARG A 152 -19.74 -8.26 10.18
N ALA A 153 -18.49 -8.37 9.74
CA ALA A 153 -18.19 -8.52 8.33
C ALA A 153 -18.85 -9.82 7.79
N ARG A 154 -19.61 -9.70 6.70
CA ARG A 154 -20.25 -10.83 6.03
C ARG A 154 -19.32 -11.48 5.01
N ARG A 155 -18.45 -10.69 4.42
CA ARG A 155 -17.51 -11.12 3.39
C ARG A 155 -16.22 -10.31 3.47
N VAL A 156 -15.11 -11.01 3.25
CA VAL A 156 -13.80 -10.39 3.01
C VAL A 156 -13.33 -10.80 1.62
N THR A 157 -13.01 -9.81 0.79
CA THR A 157 -12.45 -10.04 -0.54
C THR A 157 -10.95 -9.81 -0.49
N ILE A 158 -10.17 -10.74 -1.03
CA ILE A 158 -8.71 -10.67 -1.15
C ILE A 158 -8.37 -10.44 -2.63
N ASP A 159 -7.61 -9.40 -2.89
CA ASP A 159 -7.03 -9.10 -4.20
C ASP A 159 -5.51 -9.21 -4.11
N LEU A 160 -4.88 -9.91 -5.06
CA LEU A 160 -3.43 -9.90 -5.23
C LEU A 160 -3.07 -9.31 -6.59
N ASP A 161 -2.01 -8.53 -6.60
CA ASP A 161 -1.44 -8.00 -7.85
C ASP A 161 0.09 -7.90 -7.76
N PRO A 162 0.84 -8.39 -8.78
CA PRO A 162 2.26 -8.10 -8.89
C PRO A 162 2.46 -6.70 -9.46
N SER A 163 3.53 -6.05 -9.04
CA SER A 163 4.02 -4.82 -9.66
C SER A 163 5.51 -4.98 -9.94
N ASP A 164 6.03 -4.32 -10.96
CA ASP A 164 7.47 -4.23 -11.13
C ASP A 164 8.07 -3.21 -10.15
N ASP A 165 9.30 -3.48 -9.76
CA ASP A 165 10.13 -2.63 -8.92
C ASP A 165 11.51 -2.56 -9.58
N PRO A 166 11.73 -1.57 -10.48
CA PRO A 166 12.96 -1.44 -11.25
C PRO A 166 14.17 -1.31 -10.36
N THR A 167 15.23 -2.06 -10.68
CA THR A 167 16.48 -2.05 -9.91
C THR A 167 17.58 -1.34 -10.66
N HIS A 168 18.45 -0.67 -9.91
CA HIS A 168 19.56 0.11 -10.45
C HIS A 168 20.87 -0.38 -9.84
N GLY A 169 21.62 -1.20 -10.57
CA GLY A 169 22.90 -1.77 -10.14
C GLY A 169 22.84 -3.25 -9.74
N ALA A 170 23.92 -3.75 -9.16
CA ALA A 170 24.08 -5.16 -8.78
C ALA A 170 23.36 -5.47 -7.45
N GLN A 171 22.07 -5.68 -7.50
CA GLN A 171 21.24 -6.03 -6.34
C GLN A 171 20.97 -7.54 -6.34
N GLN A 172 20.99 -8.13 -5.15
CA GLN A 172 20.77 -9.56 -4.97
C GLN A 172 19.35 -9.95 -5.43
N LEU A 173 19.21 -10.98 -6.29
CA LEU A 173 17.95 -11.47 -6.84
C LEU A 173 17.20 -10.49 -7.75
N SER A 174 17.86 -9.44 -8.22
CA SER A 174 17.41 -8.67 -9.36
C SER A 174 17.61 -9.47 -10.64
N PHE A 175 16.59 -9.59 -11.46
CA PHE A 175 16.62 -10.30 -12.74
C PHE A 175 15.89 -9.52 -13.81
N PHE A 176 16.30 -9.75 -15.07
CA PHE A 176 15.56 -9.21 -16.21
C PHE A 176 14.18 -9.87 -16.33
N ASN A 177 13.16 -9.06 -16.47
CA ASN A 177 11.79 -9.49 -16.67
C ASN A 177 11.30 -9.06 -18.06
N SER A 178 11.09 -10.03 -18.95
CA SER A 178 10.71 -9.77 -20.35
C SER A 178 9.28 -9.17 -20.49
N HIS A 179 8.43 -9.30 -19.49
CA HIS A 179 7.10 -8.69 -19.52
C HIS A 179 7.14 -7.18 -19.31
N TYR A 180 8.05 -6.73 -18.42
CA TYR A 180 8.25 -5.32 -18.09
C TYR A 180 9.43 -4.69 -18.84
N ASP A 181 10.19 -5.51 -19.57
CA ASP A 181 11.39 -5.11 -20.32
C ASP A 181 12.44 -4.36 -19.46
N THR A 182 12.65 -4.84 -18.23
CA THR A 182 13.57 -4.20 -17.28
C THR A 182 14.17 -5.19 -16.28
N TRP A 183 15.32 -4.81 -15.70
CA TRP A 183 15.86 -5.45 -14.50
C TRP A 183 15.08 -4.99 -13.28
N CYS A 184 14.44 -5.91 -12.58
CA CYS A 184 13.56 -5.55 -11.49
C CYS A 184 13.46 -6.64 -10.42
N TYR A 185 12.81 -6.31 -9.31
CA TYR A 185 12.05 -7.24 -8.48
C TYR A 185 10.60 -7.31 -8.97
N LEU A 186 9.89 -8.34 -8.54
CA LEU A 186 8.46 -8.49 -8.84
C LEU A 186 7.66 -8.68 -7.53
N PRO A 187 7.53 -7.62 -6.70
CA PRO A 187 6.73 -7.71 -5.49
C PRO A 187 5.27 -8.07 -5.77
N VAL A 188 4.63 -8.74 -4.80
CA VAL A 188 3.17 -8.93 -4.77
C VAL A 188 2.59 -8.11 -3.67
N MET A 189 1.60 -7.29 -4.03
CA MET A 189 0.78 -6.55 -3.10
C MET A 189 -0.54 -7.30 -2.89
N GLY A 190 -0.96 -7.41 -1.62
CA GLY A 190 -2.22 -8.05 -1.26
C GLY A 190 -3.09 -7.10 -0.49
N PHE A 191 -4.32 -6.94 -0.95
CA PHE A 191 -5.30 -6.06 -0.31
C PHE A 191 -6.54 -6.84 0.11
N VAL A 192 -7.21 -6.35 1.14
CA VAL A 192 -8.51 -6.85 1.56
C VAL A 192 -9.55 -5.74 1.51
N SER A 193 -10.77 -6.08 1.13
CA SER A 193 -11.95 -5.22 1.28
C SER A 193 -13.03 -5.96 2.04
N PHE A 194 -13.86 -5.21 2.79
CA PHE A 194 -14.88 -5.76 3.66
C PHE A 194 -16.27 -5.46 3.12
N ASN A 195 -17.11 -6.47 3.01
CA ASN A 195 -18.47 -6.38 2.47
C ASN A 195 -18.47 -5.80 1.04
N ASP A 196 -19.18 -4.69 0.84
CA ASP A 196 -19.29 -3.98 -0.44
C ASP A 196 -18.58 -2.61 -0.40
N GLU A 197 -17.68 -2.40 0.58
CA GLU A 197 -16.86 -1.18 0.65
C GLU A 197 -16.00 -1.05 -0.61
N ALA A 198 -15.81 0.19 -1.06
CA ALA A 198 -14.92 0.51 -2.18
C ALA A 198 -13.45 0.49 -1.76
N GLU A 199 -13.18 0.78 -0.49
CA GLU A 199 -11.84 0.86 0.07
C GLU A 199 -11.19 -0.53 0.15
N GLN A 200 -9.91 -0.57 -0.21
CA GLN A 200 -9.06 -1.74 -0.13
C GLN A 200 -7.88 -1.45 0.80
N TYR A 201 -7.62 -2.34 1.74
CA TYR A 201 -6.62 -2.18 2.80
C TYR A 201 -5.45 -3.12 2.57
N LEU A 202 -4.23 -2.59 2.63
CA LEU A 202 -3.01 -3.35 2.39
C LEU A 202 -2.78 -4.37 3.52
N CYS A 203 -2.66 -5.65 3.17
CA CYS A 203 -2.39 -6.74 4.09
C CYS A 203 -1.15 -7.57 3.72
N ALA A 204 -0.61 -7.41 2.52
CA ALA A 204 0.61 -8.10 2.12
C ALA A 204 1.44 -7.24 1.19
N ALA A 205 2.76 -7.21 1.42
CA ALA A 205 3.75 -6.59 0.56
C ALA A 205 5.00 -7.49 0.56
N VAL A 206 5.10 -8.34 -0.44
CA VAL A 206 6.13 -9.40 -0.50
C VAL A 206 7.01 -9.20 -1.69
N LEU A 207 8.28 -8.85 -1.45
CA LEU A 207 9.30 -8.74 -2.48
C LEU A 207 9.64 -10.13 -3.03
N ARG A 208 9.83 -10.22 -4.34
CA ARG A 208 10.17 -11.48 -5.03
C ARG A 208 11.24 -11.22 -6.08
N PRO A 209 12.03 -12.24 -6.44
CA PRO A 209 12.95 -12.13 -7.57
C PRO A 209 12.25 -11.69 -8.87
N GLY A 210 12.94 -10.94 -9.73
CA GLY A 210 12.35 -10.36 -10.93
C GLY A 210 11.92 -11.38 -11.99
N ASN A 211 12.51 -12.59 -12.00
CA ASN A 211 12.26 -13.65 -12.99
C ASN A 211 11.13 -14.62 -12.60
N VAL A 212 10.39 -14.37 -11.51
CA VAL A 212 9.28 -15.24 -11.10
C VAL A 212 7.98 -14.89 -11.81
N THR A 213 7.05 -15.85 -11.91
CA THR A 213 5.69 -15.58 -12.38
C THR A 213 4.79 -15.04 -11.25
N ALA A 214 3.67 -14.43 -11.61
CA ALA A 214 2.71 -13.88 -10.64
C ALA A 214 2.27 -14.92 -9.59
N ALA A 215 2.09 -16.18 -9.99
CA ALA A 215 1.58 -17.25 -9.12
C ALA A 215 2.59 -17.75 -8.07
N VAL A 216 3.89 -17.50 -8.24
CA VAL A 216 4.93 -17.96 -7.29
C VAL A 216 4.71 -17.30 -5.94
N GLY A 217 4.59 -18.13 -4.87
CA GLY A 217 4.34 -17.67 -3.49
C GLY A 217 2.89 -17.27 -3.18
N ALA A 218 2.01 -17.13 -4.19
CA ALA A 218 0.63 -16.68 -3.99
C ALA A 218 -0.18 -17.60 -3.06
N VAL A 219 -0.01 -18.92 -3.16
CA VAL A 219 -0.67 -19.89 -2.26
C VAL A 219 -0.30 -19.62 -0.79
N GLY A 220 0.99 -19.38 -0.51
CA GLY A 220 1.45 -19.07 0.85
C GLY A 220 0.86 -17.77 1.40
N ILE A 221 0.78 -16.74 0.56
CA ILE A 221 0.18 -15.45 0.92
C ILE A 221 -1.32 -15.63 1.20
N LEU A 222 -2.07 -16.26 0.28
CA LEU A 222 -3.50 -16.48 0.42
C LEU A 222 -3.83 -17.33 1.66
N ARG A 223 -3.10 -18.44 1.88
CA ARG A 223 -3.30 -19.29 3.06
C ARG A 223 -3.18 -18.50 4.36
N ARG A 224 -2.14 -17.68 4.48
CA ARG A 224 -1.92 -16.83 5.65
C ARG A 224 -3.05 -15.82 5.85
N LEU A 225 -3.43 -15.10 4.81
CA LEU A 225 -4.52 -14.13 4.88
C LEU A 225 -5.85 -14.81 5.23
N MET A 226 -6.16 -15.95 4.63
CA MET A 226 -7.37 -16.72 4.94
C MET A 226 -7.38 -17.21 6.39
N GLN A 227 -6.24 -17.65 6.93
CA GLN A 227 -6.12 -18.07 8.34
C GLN A 227 -6.40 -16.89 9.28
N LEU A 228 -5.81 -15.73 9.03
CA LEU A 228 -6.05 -14.51 9.81
C LEU A 228 -7.50 -14.03 9.71
N ILE A 229 -8.09 -14.06 8.50
CA ILE A 229 -9.51 -13.72 8.32
C ILE A 229 -10.41 -14.67 9.09
N ARG A 230 -10.19 -15.98 9.02
CA ARG A 230 -10.97 -16.98 9.76
C ARG A 230 -10.82 -16.83 11.28
N TYR A 231 -9.64 -16.41 11.73
CA TYR A 231 -9.38 -16.17 13.16
C TYR A 231 -10.15 -14.95 13.69
N PHE A 232 -10.04 -13.79 13.00
CA PHE A 232 -10.66 -12.54 13.48
C PHE A 232 -12.12 -12.38 13.05
N LEU A 233 -12.53 -13.01 11.95
CA LEU A 233 -13.85 -12.90 11.34
C LEU A 233 -14.42 -14.28 10.94
N PRO A 234 -14.62 -15.19 11.89
CA PRO A 234 -14.93 -16.60 11.62
C PRO A 234 -16.25 -16.82 10.86
N ARG A 235 -17.14 -15.83 10.82
CA ARG A 235 -18.43 -15.88 10.11
C ARG A 235 -18.40 -15.25 8.73
N ALA A 236 -17.31 -14.63 8.34
CA ALA A 236 -17.19 -13.99 7.04
C ALA A 236 -16.89 -15.01 5.94
N SER A 237 -17.61 -14.95 4.82
CA SER A 237 -17.20 -15.64 3.61
C SER A 237 -15.94 -14.99 3.02
N ILE A 238 -15.10 -15.80 2.40
CA ILE A 238 -13.87 -15.30 1.77
C ILE A 238 -14.04 -15.33 0.26
N ARG A 239 -13.66 -14.25 -0.41
CA ARG A 239 -13.62 -14.16 -1.86
C ARG A 239 -12.21 -13.80 -2.32
N VAL A 240 -11.74 -14.42 -3.40
CA VAL A 240 -10.44 -14.14 -4.00
C VAL A 240 -10.63 -13.65 -5.43
N ARG A 241 -10.00 -12.52 -5.78
CA ARG A 241 -10.00 -11.97 -7.14
C ARG A 241 -8.56 -11.84 -7.64
N LEU A 242 -8.27 -12.45 -8.78
CA LEU A 242 -6.91 -12.50 -9.33
C LEU A 242 -6.91 -12.21 -10.83
N ASP A 243 -5.80 -11.71 -11.33
CA ASP A 243 -5.59 -11.53 -12.75
C ASP A 243 -5.16 -12.83 -13.46
N GLY A 244 -4.91 -12.74 -14.77
CA GLY A 244 -4.53 -13.88 -15.60
C GLY A 244 -3.15 -14.46 -15.28
N GLY A 245 -2.26 -13.68 -14.68
CA GLY A 245 -0.94 -14.13 -14.26
C GLY A 245 -0.98 -15.15 -13.12
N PHE A 246 -2.07 -15.17 -12.37
CA PHE A 246 -2.30 -16.13 -11.28
C PHE A 246 -3.02 -17.42 -11.71
N ALA A 247 -3.42 -17.56 -12.96
CA ALA A 247 -4.14 -18.73 -13.45
C ALA A 247 -3.24 -19.98 -13.56
N HIS A 248 -2.65 -20.40 -12.44
CA HIS A 248 -1.73 -21.50 -12.33
C HIS A 248 -2.40 -22.76 -11.72
N PRO A 249 -2.14 -23.98 -12.22
CA PRO A 249 -2.83 -25.20 -11.76
C PRO A 249 -2.80 -25.41 -10.26
N GLN A 250 -1.65 -25.21 -9.61
CA GLN A 250 -1.49 -25.38 -8.15
C GLN A 250 -2.31 -24.37 -7.36
N LEU A 251 -2.37 -23.11 -7.81
CA LEU A 251 -3.14 -22.07 -7.14
C LEU A 251 -4.65 -22.33 -7.27
N LEU A 252 -5.10 -22.74 -8.46
CA LEU A 252 -6.51 -23.08 -8.68
C LEU A 252 -6.93 -24.32 -7.90
N ALA A 253 -6.08 -25.36 -7.85
CA ALA A 253 -6.34 -26.53 -7.02
C ALA A 253 -6.43 -26.17 -5.53
N PHE A 254 -5.55 -25.30 -5.04
CA PHE A 254 -5.64 -24.77 -3.68
C PHE A 254 -6.97 -24.05 -3.42
N LEU A 255 -7.39 -23.16 -4.31
CA LEU A 255 -8.66 -22.43 -4.16
C LEU A 255 -9.89 -23.35 -4.20
N ASP A 256 -9.86 -24.42 -4.99
CA ASP A 256 -10.95 -25.41 -5.05
C ASP A 256 -11.08 -26.22 -3.77
N THR A 257 -9.98 -26.44 -3.04
CA THR A 257 -9.97 -27.24 -1.80
C THR A 257 -10.25 -26.42 -0.54
N GLU A 258 -10.22 -25.08 -0.62
CA GLU A 258 -10.42 -24.22 0.54
C GLU A 258 -11.91 -24.05 0.87
N PRO A 259 -12.37 -24.51 2.06
CA PRO A 259 -13.78 -24.45 2.43
C PRO A 259 -14.31 -23.02 2.49
N GLY A 260 -15.50 -22.79 1.89
CA GLY A 260 -16.19 -21.49 1.95
C GLY A 260 -15.50 -20.36 1.19
N VAL A 261 -14.55 -20.68 0.30
CA VAL A 261 -13.85 -19.69 -0.53
C VAL A 261 -14.52 -19.62 -1.91
N GLU A 262 -14.96 -18.41 -2.25
CA GLU A 262 -15.35 -18.04 -3.62
C GLU A 262 -14.14 -17.45 -4.36
N TYR A 263 -14.01 -17.72 -5.65
CA TYR A 263 -12.95 -17.08 -6.44
C TYR A 263 -13.39 -16.65 -7.83
N VAL A 264 -12.70 -15.64 -8.36
CA VAL A 264 -12.78 -15.16 -9.74
C VAL A 264 -11.36 -14.90 -10.22
N VAL A 265 -10.89 -15.66 -11.21
CA VAL A 265 -9.52 -15.56 -11.74
C VAL A 265 -9.57 -15.37 -13.25
N ALA A 266 -8.95 -14.31 -13.77
CA ALA A 266 -8.86 -14.11 -15.21
C ALA A 266 -7.99 -15.16 -15.88
N MET A 267 -8.20 -15.31 -17.18
CA MET A 267 -7.45 -16.25 -18.03
C MET A 267 -6.82 -15.52 -19.21
N ALA A 268 -5.56 -15.82 -19.48
CA ALA A 268 -4.91 -15.39 -20.71
C ALA A 268 -5.60 -16.03 -21.93
N LYS A 269 -5.69 -15.26 -23.02
CA LYS A 269 -6.30 -15.71 -24.28
C LYS A 269 -5.48 -16.86 -24.89
N ASN A 270 -6.17 -17.94 -25.29
CA ASN A 270 -5.57 -19.03 -26.10
C ASN A 270 -6.52 -19.48 -27.20
N ALA A 271 -6.06 -20.35 -28.10
CA ALA A 271 -6.83 -20.82 -29.26
C ALA A 271 -8.13 -21.55 -28.87
N VAL A 272 -8.08 -22.35 -27.77
CA VAL A 272 -9.25 -23.11 -27.29
C VAL A 272 -10.32 -22.15 -26.74
N LEU A 273 -9.89 -21.17 -25.91
CA LEU A 273 -10.79 -20.16 -25.34
C LEU A 273 -11.42 -19.28 -26.44
N LYS A 274 -10.63 -18.85 -27.43
CA LYS A 274 -11.14 -18.11 -28.59
C LYS A 274 -12.18 -18.92 -29.38
N ARG A 275 -11.95 -20.23 -29.55
CA ARG A 275 -12.90 -21.13 -30.21
C ARG A 275 -14.21 -21.23 -29.44
N LYS A 276 -14.16 -21.39 -28.11
CA LYS A 276 -15.35 -21.41 -27.24
C LYS A 276 -16.12 -20.08 -27.25
N ALA A 277 -15.44 -18.95 -27.42
CA ALA A 277 -16.07 -17.63 -27.51
C ALA A 277 -16.72 -17.34 -28.86
N LYS A 278 -16.47 -18.12 -29.93
CA LYS A 278 -16.98 -17.84 -31.29
C LYS A 278 -18.48 -17.56 -31.38
N PRO A 279 -19.39 -18.31 -30.71
CA PRO A 279 -20.82 -18.03 -30.78
C PRO A 279 -21.19 -16.66 -30.21
N ALA A 280 -20.70 -16.34 -29.00
CA ALA A 280 -20.93 -15.06 -28.35
C ALA A 280 -20.28 -13.89 -29.11
N MET A 281 -19.07 -14.09 -29.67
CA MET A 281 -18.43 -13.10 -30.54
C MET A 281 -19.19 -12.79 -31.81
N ARG A 282 -19.83 -13.79 -32.43
CA ARG A 282 -20.73 -13.56 -33.60
C ARG A 282 -21.89 -12.65 -33.22
N GLN A 283 -22.48 -12.88 -32.05
CA GLN A 283 -23.60 -12.06 -31.57
C GLN A 283 -23.13 -10.63 -31.24
N ALA A 284 -22.00 -10.46 -30.55
CA ALA A 284 -21.43 -9.17 -30.23
C ALA A 284 -21.08 -8.34 -31.48
N ARG A 285 -20.55 -9.00 -32.54
CA ARG A 285 -20.27 -8.34 -33.83
C ARG A 285 -21.57 -7.88 -34.53
N LYS A 286 -22.65 -8.69 -34.43
CA LYS A 286 -23.95 -8.31 -35.00
C LYS A 286 -24.52 -7.07 -34.31
N LEU A 287 -24.49 -7.06 -32.98
CA LEU A 287 -24.92 -5.91 -32.17
C LEU A 287 -24.10 -4.66 -32.50
N SER A 288 -22.78 -4.77 -32.48
CA SER A 288 -21.86 -3.65 -32.76
C SER A 288 -21.99 -3.09 -34.18
N ARG A 289 -22.31 -3.92 -35.19
CA ARG A 289 -22.62 -3.43 -36.55
C ARG A 289 -23.91 -2.65 -36.58
N HIS A 290 -24.91 -3.07 -35.80
CA HIS A 290 -26.20 -2.41 -35.75
C HIS A 290 -26.18 -1.10 -34.99
N SER A 291 -25.53 -1.07 -33.81
CA SER A 291 -25.45 0.14 -32.97
C SER A 291 -24.37 1.14 -33.43
N GLY A 292 -23.38 0.69 -34.16
CA GLY A 292 -22.19 1.50 -34.46
C GLY A 292 -21.22 1.68 -33.30
N GLU A 293 -21.50 1.10 -32.13
CA GLU A 293 -20.77 1.30 -30.87
C GLU A 293 -20.05 0.04 -30.41
N THR A 294 -19.28 0.18 -29.30
CA THR A 294 -18.68 -0.94 -28.58
C THR A 294 -19.79 -1.76 -27.93
N GLU A 295 -19.87 -3.04 -28.27
CA GLU A 295 -20.90 -3.94 -27.78
C GLU A 295 -20.28 -5.21 -27.19
N HIS A 296 -20.98 -5.82 -26.24
CA HIS A 296 -20.53 -7.05 -25.62
C HIS A 296 -21.69 -8.00 -25.28
N VAL A 297 -21.37 -9.28 -25.23
CA VAL A 297 -22.28 -10.36 -24.85
C VAL A 297 -21.60 -11.23 -23.79
N TYR A 298 -22.35 -11.62 -22.77
CA TYR A 298 -21.89 -12.55 -21.76
C TYR A 298 -22.38 -13.96 -22.06
N SER A 299 -21.49 -14.92 -21.89
CA SER A 299 -21.80 -16.35 -21.97
C SER A 299 -20.92 -17.15 -21.03
N GLU A 300 -21.14 -18.43 -20.93
CA GLU A 300 -20.35 -19.34 -20.09
C GLU A 300 -20.06 -20.65 -20.79
N ALA A 301 -19.04 -21.34 -20.34
CA ALA A 301 -18.67 -22.68 -20.77
C ALA A 301 -17.84 -23.36 -19.69
N ASN A 302 -17.77 -24.69 -19.74
CA ASN A 302 -16.78 -25.43 -18.97
C ASN A 302 -15.44 -25.48 -19.72
N TYR A 303 -14.35 -25.31 -18.97
CA TYR A 303 -13.00 -25.33 -19.50
C TYR A 303 -12.02 -26.05 -18.58
N ALA A 304 -11.13 -26.84 -19.14
CA ALA A 304 -9.92 -27.34 -18.50
C ALA A 304 -8.74 -27.10 -19.44
N ALA A 305 -7.63 -26.62 -18.90
CA ALA A 305 -6.33 -26.69 -19.57
C ALA A 305 -5.78 -28.11 -19.44
N GLY A 306 -4.85 -28.50 -20.29
CA GLY A 306 -4.26 -29.87 -20.29
C GLY A 306 -3.60 -30.27 -18.97
N SER A 307 -3.15 -29.29 -18.17
CA SER A 307 -2.55 -29.50 -16.84
C SER A 307 -3.54 -29.47 -15.68
N TRP A 308 -4.86 -29.31 -15.94
CA TRP A 308 -5.86 -29.22 -14.89
C TRP A 308 -6.52 -30.57 -14.61
N PRO A 309 -6.74 -30.93 -13.35
CA PRO A 309 -7.34 -32.21 -12.99
C PRO A 309 -8.84 -32.32 -13.32
N HIS A 310 -9.55 -31.17 -13.43
CA HIS A 310 -10.96 -31.12 -13.73
C HIS A 310 -11.35 -29.82 -14.45
N GLN A 311 -12.57 -29.81 -14.99
CA GLN A 311 -13.14 -28.65 -15.65
C GLN A 311 -13.65 -27.64 -14.62
N ARG A 312 -13.52 -26.34 -14.96
CA ARG A 312 -14.05 -25.23 -14.16
C ARG A 312 -15.01 -24.40 -14.99
N ARG A 313 -15.99 -23.81 -14.34
CA ARG A 313 -16.89 -22.83 -14.95
C ARG A 313 -16.08 -21.63 -15.43
N MET A 314 -16.27 -21.26 -16.67
CA MET A 314 -15.62 -20.14 -17.33
C MET A 314 -16.64 -19.16 -17.85
N ILE A 315 -16.53 -17.91 -17.44
CA ILE A 315 -17.32 -16.79 -17.95
C ILE A 315 -16.59 -16.19 -19.15
N ILE A 316 -17.33 -15.87 -20.18
CA ILE A 316 -16.85 -15.26 -21.43
C ILE A 316 -17.52 -13.89 -21.57
N LYS A 317 -16.74 -12.81 -21.58
CA LYS A 317 -17.16 -11.50 -22.10
C LYS A 317 -16.69 -11.41 -23.53
N ALA A 318 -17.61 -11.58 -24.48
CA ALA A 318 -17.37 -11.40 -25.90
C ALA A 318 -17.61 -9.93 -26.26
N GLU A 319 -16.56 -9.17 -26.48
CA GLU A 319 -16.62 -7.73 -26.70
C GLU A 319 -16.05 -7.36 -28.07
N VAL A 320 -16.72 -6.47 -28.79
CA VAL A 320 -16.21 -5.78 -29.97
C VAL A 320 -15.98 -4.32 -29.62
N VAL A 321 -14.71 -3.93 -29.57
CA VAL A 321 -14.32 -2.56 -29.23
C VAL A 321 -14.31 -1.71 -30.51
N ARG A 322 -14.99 -0.58 -30.48
CA ARG A 322 -14.91 0.47 -31.48
C ARG A 322 -14.25 1.70 -30.86
N ALA A 323 -13.25 2.21 -31.53
CA ALA A 323 -12.59 3.46 -31.17
C ALA A 323 -12.59 4.36 -32.42
N GLU A 324 -12.77 5.64 -32.21
CA GLU A 324 -12.78 6.64 -33.29
C GLU A 324 -11.53 6.51 -34.17
N GLY A 325 -11.70 6.50 -35.48
CA GLY A 325 -10.62 6.35 -36.45
C GLY A 325 -9.94 4.99 -36.50
N LYS A 326 -10.50 3.93 -35.84
CA LYS A 326 -9.93 2.57 -35.87
C LYS A 326 -10.93 1.52 -36.30
N GLU A 327 -10.44 0.49 -36.96
CA GLU A 327 -11.27 -0.69 -37.29
C GLU A 327 -11.76 -1.41 -36.01
N PRO A 328 -13.00 -1.93 -36.02
CA PRO A 328 -13.55 -2.67 -34.90
C PRO A 328 -12.70 -3.88 -34.53
N LYS A 329 -12.37 -4.03 -33.25
CA LYS A 329 -11.46 -5.06 -32.75
C LYS A 329 -12.18 -6.03 -31.80
N ASP A 330 -12.06 -7.34 -32.08
CA ASP A 330 -12.51 -8.40 -31.17
C ASP A 330 -11.66 -8.41 -29.89
N ASN A 331 -12.31 -8.36 -28.74
CA ASN A 331 -11.65 -8.35 -27.44
C ASN A 331 -12.33 -9.33 -26.45
N PRO A 332 -12.35 -10.65 -26.71
CA PRO A 332 -12.89 -11.60 -25.76
C PRO A 332 -12.06 -11.61 -24.47
N ARG A 333 -12.73 -11.66 -23.32
CA ARG A 333 -12.16 -11.81 -21.99
C ARG A 333 -12.71 -13.06 -21.33
N PHE A 334 -11.89 -13.70 -20.49
CA PHE A 334 -12.21 -14.98 -19.87
C PHE A 334 -11.91 -14.94 -18.39
N VAL A 335 -12.82 -15.47 -17.59
CA VAL A 335 -12.68 -15.56 -16.13
C VAL A 335 -13.18 -16.93 -15.67
N ILE A 336 -12.40 -17.63 -14.85
CA ILE A 336 -12.83 -18.87 -14.21
C ILE A 336 -13.31 -18.61 -12.79
N THR A 337 -14.29 -19.41 -12.35
CA THR A 337 -14.94 -19.21 -11.05
C THR A 337 -15.61 -20.48 -10.55
N ASN A 338 -15.76 -20.60 -9.23
CA ASN A 338 -16.62 -21.58 -8.56
C ASN A 338 -17.99 -20.99 -8.17
N MET A 339 -18.23 -19.71 -8.44
CA MET A 339 -19.47 -19.00 -8.10
C MET A 339 -20.57 -19.34 -9.11
N LYS A 340 -21.86 -19.24 -8.68
CA LYS A 340 -23.05 -19.69 -9.46
C LYS A 340 -23.87 -18.55 -10.09
N GLN A 341 -23.61 -17.28 -9.73
CA GLN A 341 -24.36 -16.11 -10.21
C GLN A 341 -24.24 -15.94 -11.73
N SER A 342 -25.04 -15.04 -12.32
CA SER A 342 -25.05 -14.82 -13.78
C SER A 342 -23.68 -14.35 -14.31
N PRO A 343 -23.30 -14.73 -15.54
CA PRO A 343 -22.02 -14.34 -16.14
C PRO A 343 -21.78 -12.84 -16.14
N GLN A 344 -22.77 -12.05 -16.49
CA GLN A 344 -22.69 -10.59 -16.51
C GLN A 344 -22.41 -10.03 -15.12
N TRP A 345 -23.16 -10.45 -14.11
CA TRP A 345 -23.00 -9.97 -12.74
C TRP A 345 -21.61 -10.33 -12.18
N LEU A 346 -21.16 -11.56 -12.42
CA LEU A 346 -19.83 -12.01 -11.99
C LEU A 346 -18.71 -11.19 -12.61
N TYR A 347 -18.81 -10.90 -13.90
CA TYR A 347 -17.81 -10.12 -14.59
C TYR A 347 -17.85 -8.64 -14.16
N GLU A 348 -19.01 -7.98 -14.26
CA GLU A 348 -19.13 -6.54 -14.02
C GLU A 348 -19.05 -6.15 -12.53
N LYS A 349 -19.76 -6.89 -11.66
CA LYS A 349 -19.89 -6.51 -10.25
C LYS A 349 -18.84 -7.15 -9.35
N ILE A 350 -18.21 -8.26 -9.76
CA ILE A 350 -17.19 -8.91 -8.95
C ILE A 350 -15.82 -8.71 -9.57
N TYR A 351 -15.59 -9.18 -10.80
CA TYR A 351 -14.26 -9.15 -11.38
C TYR A 351 -13.77 -7.73 -11.69
N CYS A 352 -14.61 -6.87 -12.30
CA CYS A 352 -14.20 -5.51 -12.67
C CYS A 352 -13.82 -4.63 -11.46
N ARG A 353 -14.37 -4.90 -10.27
CA ARG A 353 -13.95 -4.19 -9.04
C ARG A 353 -12.50 -4.45 -8.64
N ARG A 354 -11.83 -5.45 -9.23
CA ARG A 354 -10.41 -5.67 -9.05
C ARG A 354 -9.57 -4.48 -9.53
N GLY A 355 -10.03 -3.75 -10.54
CA GLY A 355 -9.33 -2.57 -11.07
C GLY A 355 -9.01 -1.50 -10.01
N GLU A 356 -9.69 -1.47 -8.88
CA GLU A 356 -9.38 -0.57 -7.77
C GLU A 356 -7.99 -0.82 -7.15
N ILE A 357 -7.45 -2.06 -7.24
CA ILE A 357 -6.11 -2.39 -6.73
C ILE A 357 -5.00 -1.60 -7.43
N GLU A 358 -5.17 -1.31 -8.72
CA GLU A 358 -4.20 -0.53 -9.50
C GLU A 358 -4.03 0.89 -8.92
N ASN A 359 -5.14 1.50 -8.44
CA ASN A 359 -5.09 2.79 -7.78
C ASN A 359 -4.36 2.70 -6.42
N ARG A 360 -4.57 1.60 -5.68
CA ARG A 360 -3.86 1.38 -4.40
C ARG A 360 -2.37 1.16 -4.62
N ILE A 361 -1.97 0.46 -5.68
CA ILE A 361 -0.56 0.28 -6.04
C ILE A 361 0.07 1.63 -6.44
N LYS A 362 -0.63 2.47 -7.21
CA LYS A 362 -0.15 3.84 -7.51
C LYS A 362 0.11 4.65 -6.24
N GLU A 363 -0.77 4.58 -5.25
CA GLU A 363 -0.55 5.24 -3.95
C GLU A 363 0.67 4.70 -3.21
N LEU A 364 0.96 3.41 -3.31
CA LEU A 364 2.20 2.83 -2.76
C LEU A 364 3.46 3.36 -3.46
N HIS A 365 3.40 3.54 -4.79
CA HIS A 365 4.49 4.19 -5.55
C HIS A 365 4.66 5.67 -5.17
N GLU A 366 3.59 6.39 -4.83
CA GLU A 366 3.67 7.74 -4.26
C GLU A 366 4.38 7.78 -2.89
N LEU A 367 4.38 6.68 -2.14
CA LEU A 367 5.17 6.46 -0.93
C LEU A 367 6.55 5.85 -1.24
N GLN A 368 6.91 5.71 -2.51
CA GLN A 368 8.18 5.16 -2.99
C GLN A 368 8.44 3.73 -2.48
N ILE A 369 7.43 2.84 -2.58
CA ILE A 369 7.57 1.43 -2.20
C ILE A 369 8.63 0.71 -3.04
N ASP A 370 8.87 1.19 -4.24
CA ASP A 370 9.88 0.77 -5.21
C ASP A 370 11.30 1.35 -4.96
N ARG A 371 11.49 2.08 -3.86
CA ARG A 371 12.83 2.55 -3.50
C ARG A 371 13.64 1.46 -2.81
N THR A 372 13.88 0.39 -3.51
CA THR A 372 14.64 -0.79 -3.07
C THR A 372 16.11 -0.67 -3.48
N SER A 373 16.86 0.26 -2.89
CA SER A 373 18.23 0.59 -3.28
C SER A 373 19.35 -0.15 -2.51
N CYS A 374 18.98 -1.10 -1.63
CA CYS A 374 19.96 -1.90 -0.90
C CYS A 374 20.53 -3.03 -1.77
N SER A 375 21.81 -3.40 -1.58
CA SER A 375 22.42 -4.55 -2.26
C SER A 375 21.80 -5.90 -1.82
N LYS A 376 21.39 -6.00 -0.53
CA LYS A 376 20.81 -7.22 0.03
C LYS A 376 19.31 -7.30 -0.19
N PHE A 377 18.82 -8.44 -0.66
CA PHE A 377 17.40 -8.71 -0.89
C PHE A 377 16.54 -8.51 0.37
N TRP A 378 16.98 -9.03 1.50
CA TRP A 378 16.21 -8.92 2.76
C TRP A 378 16.13 -7.48 3.29
N ALA A 379 17.13 -6.66 3.06
CA ALA A 379 17.07 -5.24 3.41
C ALA A 379 16.01 -4.52 2.55
N ASN A 380 15.93 -4.82 1.27
CA ASN A 380 14.89 -4.30 0.39
C ASN A 380 13.49 -4.80 0.79
N GLN A 381 13.33 -6.09 1.12
CA GLN A 381 12.06 -6.59 1.67
C GLN A 381 11.67 -5.85 2.96
N PHE A 382 12.62 -5.54 3.82
CA PHE A 382 12.34 -4.77 5.03
C PHE A 382 11.85 -3.36 4.72
N ARG A 383 12.48 -2.67 3.77
CA ARG A 383 12.04 -1.34 3.30
C ARG A 383 10.62 -1.39 2.73
N VAL A 384 10.30 -2.38 1.93
CA VAL A 384 8.93 -2.62 1.43
C VAL A 384 7.93 -2.75 2.57
N LEU A 385 8.26 -3.48 3.63
CA LEU A 385 7.38 -3.63 4.81
C LEU A 385 7.25 -2.34 5.63
N LEU A 386 8.32 -1.55 5.76
CA LEU A 386 8.26 -0.25 6.43
C LEU A 386 7.39 0.75 5.65
N THR A 387 7.48 0.75 4.32
CA THR A 387 6.59 1.55 3.46
C THR A 387 5.14 1.06 3.54
N ALA A 388 4.92 -0.26 3.59
CA ALA A 388 3.59 -0.82 3.81
C ALA A 388 3.00 -0.37 5.16
N ALA A 389 3.79 -0.33 6.23
CA ALA A 389 3.36 0.17 7.54
C ALA A 389 3.02 1.67 7.50
N ALA A 390 3.83 2.48 6.82
CA ALA A 390 3.54 3.90 6.59
C ALA A 390 2.22 4.08 5.83
N TYR A 391 1.99 3.27 4.80
CA TYR A 391 0.74 3.28 4.03
C TYR A 391 -0.48 2.92 4.90
N VAL A 392 -0.37 1.92 5.77
CA VAL A 392 -1.44 1.54 6.71
C VAL A 392 -1.81 2.72 7.64
N LEU A 393 -0.83 3.45 8.18
CA LEU A 393 -1.11 4.65 8.98
C LEU A 393 -1.79 5.75 8.15
N MET A 394 -1.36 5.95 6.91
CA MET A 394 -2.01 6.91 6.00
C MET A 394 -3.44 6.50 5.64
N GLN A 395 -3.71 5.21 5.44
CA GLN A 395 -5.08 4.71 5.24
C GLN A 395 -5.97 4.97 6.47
N GLU A 396 -5.44 4.89 7.68
CA GLU A 396 -6.18 5.26 8.88
C GLU A 396 -6.52 6.75 8.94
N LEU A 397 -5.63 7.64 8.52
CA LEU A 397 -5.95 9.06 8.40
C LEU A 397 -7.04 9.30 7.36
N SER A 398 -6.96 8.62 6.19
CA SER A 398 -7.97 8.68 5.14
C SER A 398 -9.36 8.27 5.66
N LEU A 399 -9.44 7.17 6.40
CA LEU A 399 -10.69 6.73 7.03
C LEU A 399 -11.28 7.78 7.99
N ARG A 400 -10.44 8.50 8.74
CA ARG A 400 -10.87 9.55 9.67
C ARG A 400 -11.26 10.83 8.97
N ALA A 401 -10.76 11.05 7.75
CA ALA A 401 -11.12 12.20 6.93
C ALA A 401 -12.49 12.06 6.25
N ALA A 402 -13.21 10.96 6.46
CA ALA A 402 -14.56 10.75 5.91
C ALA A 402 -15.49 11.90 6.25
N GLY A 403 -16.27 12.37 5.27
CA GLY A 403 -17.17 13.52 5.40
C GLY A 403 -16.50 14.89 5.31
N THR A 404 -15.22 14.96 4.91
CA THR A 404 -14.49 16.21 4.66
C THR A 404 -14.10 16.33 3.19
N ASN A 405 -13.51 17.46 2.82
CA ASN A 405 -12.91 17.66 1.48
C ASN A 405 -11.62 16.83 1.23
N CYS A 406 -11.18 16.06 2.23
CA CYS A 406 -10.10 15.09 2.11
C CYS A 406 -10.58 13.64 2.06
N ALA A 407 -11.89 13.37 2.10
CA ALA A 407 -12.48 12.02 2.19
C ALA A 407 -12.11 11.08 1.01
N ARG A 408 -11.84 11.64 -0.17
CA ARG A 408 -11.43 10.88 -1.37
C ARG A 408 -10.03 11.26 -1.84
N ALA A 409 -9.26 11.91 -0.98
CA ALA A 409 -7.90 12.32 -1.32
C ALA A 409 -7.00 11.09 -1.42
N GLN A 410 -6.20 11.02 -2.48
CA GLN A 410 -5.10 10.06 -2.59
C GLN A 410 -4.06 10.33 -1.49
N ILE A 411 -3.24 9.35 -1.19
CA ILE A 411 -2.25 9.41 -0.10
C ILE A 411 -1.29 10.59 -0.26
N TRP A 412 -0.84 10.89 -1.48
CA TRP A 412 -0.05 12.08 -1.77
C TRP A 412 -0.78 13.36 -1.34
N THR A 413 -2.01 13.55 -1.82
CA THR A 413 -2.82 14.73 -1.49
C THR A 413 -3.11 14.84 0.01
N LEU A 414 -3.32 13.70 0.67
CA LEU A 414 -3.54 13.65 2.10
C LEU A 414 -2.29 14.09 2.87
N ARG A 415 -1.10 13.66 2.43
CA ARG A 415 0.19 14.12 2.97
C ARG A 415 0.33 15.62 2.86
N GLU A 416 0.15 16.16 1.67
CA GLU A 416 0.29 17.61 1.43
C GLU A 416 -0.72 18.43 2.23
N ARG A 417 -1.96 17.96 2.35
CA ARG A 417 -3.03 18.68 3.04
C ARG A 417 -3.05 18.53 4.55
N LEU A 418 -2.54 17.43 5.10
CA LEU A 418 -2.67 17.16 6.55
C LEU A 418 -1.34 17.04 7.27
N LEU A 419 -0.25 16.64 6.61
CA LEU A 419 1.04 16.41 7.29
C LEU A 419 2.04 17.55 7.04
N LYS A 420 2.15 18.03 5.80
CA LYS A 420 3.11 19.06 5.39
C LYS A 420 2.65 20.46 5.82
N LEU A 421 2.74 20.72 7.11
CA LEU A 421 2.36 22.00 7.72
C LEU A 421 3.57 22.61 8.41
N GLY A 422 3.89 23.86 8.07
CA GLY A 422 4.89 24.62 8.81
C GLY A 422 4.45 24.73 10.27
N ALA A 423 5.34 24.37 11.19
CA ALA A 423 5.09 24.39 12.61
C ALA A 423 6.22 25.07 13.36
N ARG A 424 5.89 25.74 14.46
CA ARG A 424 6.83 26.19 15.47
C ARG A 424 6.50 25.52 16.80
N VAL A 425 7.46 24.85 17.41
CA VAL A 425 7.28 24.09 18.65
C VAL A 425 7.87 24.90 19.83
N LEU A 426 7.06 25.19 20.82
CA LEU A 426 7.47 25.84 22.06
C LEU A 426 7.26 24.91 23.25
N VAL A 427 8.26 24.81 24.11
CA VAL A 427 8.21 23.96 25.31
C VAL A 427 8.20 24.84 26.54
N SER A 428 7.30 24.56 27.45
CA SER A 428 7.26 25.14 28.80
C SER A 428 7.22 24.03 29.85
N LEU A 429 7.37 24.36 31.10
CA LEU A 429 7.27 23.40 32.21
C LEU A 429 5.95 22.62 32.24
N ARG A 430 4.87 23.22 31.75
CA ARG A 430 3.51 22.63 31.83
C ARG A 430 3.04 21.99 30.55
N ARG A 431 3.55 22.39 29.38
CA ARG A 431 3.02 21.92 28.09
C ARG A 431 3.98 22.17 26.92
N VAL A 432 3.81 21.40 25.88
CA VAL A 432 4.35 21.66 24.54
C VAL A 432 3.24 22.31 23.71
N VAL A 433 3.54 23.39 23.03
CA VAL A 433 2.62 24.08 22.12
C VAL A 433 3.20 24.01 20.71
N VAL A 434 2.42 23.48 19.78
CA VAL A 434 2.75 23.45 18.35
C VAL A 434 1.89 24.51 17.65
N HIS A 435 2.54 25.58 17.24
CA HIS A 435 1.90 26.67 16.49
C HIS A 435 1.86 26.31 15.01
N LEU A 436 0.66 26.27 14.45
CA LEU A 436 0.37 26.03 13.04
C LEU A 436 -0.16 27.30 12.39
N PRO A 437 -0.11 27.45 11.04
CA PRO A 437 -0.62 28.63 10.34
C PRO A 437 -2.11 28.86 10.60
N ALA A 438 -2.49 30.04 11.04
CA ALA A 438 -3.90 30.39 11.32
C ALA A 438 -4.77 30.37 10.04
N SER A 439 -4.18 30.67 8.89
CA SER A 439 -4.84 30.70 7.57
C SER A 439 -4.89 29.34 6.88
N PHE A 440 -4.77 28.24 7.63
CA PHE A 440 -4.71 26.90 7.05
C PHE A 440 -6.05 26.47 6.40
N PRO A 441 -6.10 26.23 5.06
CA PRO A 441 -7.35 26.01 4.34
C PRO A 441 -8.04 24.68 4.64
N PHE A 442 -7.30 23.65 5.14
CA PHE A 442 -7.83 22.33 5.46
C PHE A 442 -8.08 22.13 6.96
N LEU A 443 -8.17 23.22 7.74
CA LEU A 443 -8.42 23.17 9.18
C LEU A 443 -9.62 22.28 9.57
N PRO A 444 -10.79 22.32 8.86
CA PRO A 444 -11.92 21.46 9.20
C PRO A 444 -11.59 19.97 9.07
N ALA A 445 -10.87 19.58 8.02
CA ALA A 445 -10.43 18.19 7.81
C ALA A 445 -9.41 17.76 8.88
N PHE A 446 -8.42 18.60 9.15
CA PHE A 446 -7.41 18.36 10.19
C PHE A 446 -8.07 18.16 11.56
N ARG A 447 -8.96 19.09 11.95
CA ARG A 447 -9.70 19.02 13.22
C ARG A 447 -10.55 17.74 13.32
N ARG A 448 -11.25 17.38 12.23
CA ARG A 448 -12.04 16.15 12.17
C ARG A 448 -11.19 14.93 12.43
N VAL A 449 -10.04 14.82 11.75
CA VAL A 449 -9.11 13.68 11.90
C VAL A 449 -8.53 13.67 13.31
N ALA A 450 -8.08 14.80 13.84
CA ALA A 450 -7.51 14.91 15.18
C ALA A 450 -8.51 14.46 16.27
N LEU A 451 -9.76 14.96 16.22
CA LEU A 451 -10.81 14.56 17.14
C LEU A 451 -11.14 13.07 17.04
N ALA A 452 -11.21 12.51 15.81
CA ALA A 452 -11.45 11.09 15.59
C ALA A 452 -10.30 10.20 16.08
N LEU A 453 -9.10 10.78 16.27
CA LEU A 453 -7.91 10.11 16.82
C LEU A 453 -7.73 10.34 18.33
N GLY A 454 -8.65 11.05 18.98
CA GLY A 454 -8.67 11.22 20.42
C GLY A 454 -8.21 12.58 20.95
N ALA A 455 -8.03 13.58 20.06
CA ALA A 455 -7.88 14.95 20.53
C ALA A 455 -9.18 15.44 21.17
N SER A 456 -9.07 16.27 22.21
CA SER A 456 -10.22 16.99 22.79
C SER A 456 -10.24 18.44 22.29
N PRO A 457 -11.42 19.08 22.19
CA PRO A 457 -11.48 20.52 22.05
C PRO A 457 -10.76 21.19 23.24
N GLY A 458 -9.82 22.08 22.94
CA GLY A 458 -9.11 22.86 23.95
C GLY A 458 -9.96 24.02 24.48
#